data_ba70197101dbeb591433f0d49f533e3f
#
_entry.id   ba70197101dbeb591433f0d49f533e3f
#
_cell.length_a   1.000
_cell.length_b   1.000
_cell.length_c   1.000
_cell.angle_alpha   90.00
_cell.angle_beta   90.00
_cell.angle_gamma   90.00
#
_symmetry.space_group_name_H-M   'P 1'
#
loop_
_entity.id
_entity.type
_entity.pdbx_description
1 polymer ?
#
loop_
_entity_poly.entity_id
_entity_poly.type
_entity_poly.pdbx_seq_one_letter_code
_entity_poly.pdbx_strand_id
1 'polypeptide(L)'
;MQIRPSSALRNGYTEISELAKASGEPIFITNKGEDDGVFMSMAAYEEREKMFRHRDAIYAAEMSRLNGEPALTPEQLHERMEALFDAYEG
;
A
#
# COMPACT_ATOMS: atom_id res chain seq x y z
N MET A 1 13.00 -9.47 -3.63
CA MET A 1 11.91 -9.73 -2.67
C MET A 1 12.49 -10.29 -1.38
N GLN A 2 12.10 -9.71 -0.25
CA GLN A 2 12.59 -10.15 1.06
C GLN A 2 11.53 -10.99 1.75
N ILE A 3 11.93 -12.13 2.29
CA ILE A 3 11.06 -13.04 3.01
C ILE A 3 11.75 -13.39 4.33
N ARG A 4 11.04 -13.27 5.44
CA ARG A 4 11.55 -13.59 6.77
C ARG A 4 10.49 -14.31 7.59
N PRO A 5 10.86 -15.27 8.45
CA PRO A 5 9.89 -15.90 9.33
C PRO A 5 9.46 -14.96 10.46
N SER A 6 8.30 -15.22 11.03
CA SER A 6 7.76 -14.41 12.14
C SER A 6 8.69 -14.39 13.36
N SER A 7 9.45 -15.46 13.57
CA SER A 7 10.45 -15.51 14.64
C SER A 7 11.55 -14.48 14.47
N ALA A 8 11.94 -14.18 13.22
CA ALA A 8 12.94 -13.14 12.96
C ALA A 8 12.41 -11.76 13.33
N LEU A 9 11.15 -11.49 13.05
CA LEU A 9 10.51 -10.23 13.45
C LEU A 9 10.40 -10.12 14.97
N ARG A 10 9.97 -11.19 15.64
CA ARG A 10 9.83 -11.21 17.10
C ARG A 10 11.14 -11.05 17.84
N ASN A 11 12.18 -11.73 17.38
CA ASN A 11 13.48 -11.75 18.05
C ASN A 11 14.46 -10.69 17.56
N GLY A 12 14.24 -10.13 16.37
CA GLY A 12 15.12 -9.14 15.74
C GLY A 12 14.36 -8.00 15.09
N TYR A 13 13.41 -7.40 15.80
CA TYR A 13 12.61 -6.30 15.27
C TYR A 13 13.47 -5.17 14.72
N THR A 14 14.51 -4.77 15.43
CA THR A 14 15.40 -3.69 15.01
C THR A 14 16.06 -3.98 13.67
N GLU A 15 16.53 -5.21 13.48
CA GLU A 15 17.16 -5.63 12.23
C GLU A 15 16.17 -5.60 11.06
N ILE A 16 14.96 -6.09 11.29
CA ILE A 16 13.90 -6.07 10.28
C ILE A 16 13.50 -4.63 9.94
N SER A 17 13.37 -3.78 10.94
CA SER A 17 13.05 -2.36 10.75
C SER A 17 14.14 -1.64 9.94
N GLU A 18 15.41 -1.89 10.26
CA GLU A 18 16.56 -1.33 9.54
C GLU A 18 16.58 -1.82 8.08
N LEU A 19 16.35 -3.11 7.86
CA LEU A 19 16.30 -3.68 6.52
C LEU A 19 15.17 -3.06 5.70
N ALA A 20 14.00 -2.89 6.29
CA ALA A 20 12.85 -2.29 5.62
C ALA A 20 13.14 -0.85 5.21
N LYS A 21 13.78 -0.06 6.08
CA LYS A 21 14.16 1.31 5.79
C LYS A 21 15.24 1.40 4.71
N ALA A 22 16.23 0.53 4.77
CA ALA A 22 17.35 0.53 3.84
C ALA A 22 16.93 0.09 2.43
N SER A 23 16.10 -0.94 2.33
CA SER A 23 15.68 -1.49 1.04
C SER A 23 14.55 -0.71 0.38
N GLY A 24 13.69 -0.07 1.16
CA GLY A 24 12.47 0.55 0.65
C GLY A 24 11.46 -0.45 0.10
N GLU A 25 11.68 -1.74 0.31
CA GLU A 25 10.84 -2.82 -0.19
C GLU A 25 10.03 -3.47 0.93
N PRO A 26 8.86 -4.07 0.60
CA PRO A 26 8.13 -4.85 1.59
C PRO A 26 8.89 -6.13 1.96
N ILE A 27 8.81 -6.50 3.23
CA ILE A 27 9.36 -7.74 3.75
C ILE A 27 8.18 -8.66 4.06
N PHE A 28 8.11 -9.79 3.39
CA PHE A 28 7.02 -10.75 3.58
C PHE A 28 7.34 -11.60 4.81
N ILE A 29 6.40 -11.63 5.74
CA ILE A 29 6.54 -12.38 6.99
C ILE A 29 5.73 -13.67 6.87
N THR A 30 6.42 -14.79 7.11
CA THR A 30 5.78 -16.10 7.10
C THR A 30 5.62 -16.63 8.52
N ASN A 31 4.61 -17.47 8.71
CA ASN A 31 4.39 -18.16 9.97
C ASN A 31 4.11 -19.62 9.66
N LYS A 32 4.94 -20.51 10.19
CA LYS A 32 4.85 -21.97 9.94
C LYS A 32 4.85 -22.31 8.44
N GLY A 33 5.65 -21.58 7.67
CA GLY A 33 5.78 -21.79 6.22
C GLY A 33 4.67 -21.18 5.37
N GLU A 34 3.72 -20.49 5.98
CA GLU A 34 2.63 -19.84 5.27
C GLU A 34 2.75 -18.32 5.36
N ASP A 35 2.22 -17.63 4.36
CA ASP A 35 2.21 -16.17 4.33
C ASP A 35 1.33 -15.64 5.45
N ASP A 36 1.89 -14.75 6.29
CA ASP A 36 1.21 -14.21 7.44
C ASP A 36 0.98 -12.71 7.33
N GLY A 37 1.96 -11.99 6.86
CA GLY A 37 1.85 -10.54 6.77
C GLY A 37 2.98 -9.89 6.01
N VAL A 38 2.96 -8.57 5.99
CA VAL A 38 3.97 -7.77 5.31
C VAL A 38 4.44 -6.68 6.26
N PHE A 39 5.75 -6.49 6.34
CA PHE A 39 6.37 -5.41 7.09
C PHE A 39 7.05 -4.45 6.11
N MET A 40 6.81 -3.16 6.24
CA MET A 40 7.48 -2.16 5.43
C MET A 40 7.66 -0.88 6.22
N SER A 41 8.60 -0.03 5.79
CA SER A 41 8.79 1.27 6.41
C SER A 41 7.60 2.19 6.11
N MET A 42 7.37 3.17 6.97
CA MET A 42 6.31 4.15 6.74
C MET A 42 6.54 4.92 5.44
N ALA A 43 7.80 5.25 5.13
CA ALA A 43 8.13 5.94 3.89
C ALA A 43 7.75 5.11 2.65
N ALA A 44 8.04 3.80 2.68
CA ALA A 44 7.67 2.89 1.59
C ALA A 44 6.16 2.76 1.47
N TYR A 45 5.46 2.66 2.58
CA TYR A 45 4.00 2.58 2.60
C TYR A 45 3.37 3.85 2.02
N GLU A 46 3.83 5.02 2.43
CA GLU A 46 3.32 6.30 1.92
C GLU A 46 3.56 6.46 0.42
N GLU A 47 4.73 6.05 -0.05
CA GLU A 47 5.04 6.09 -1.48
C GLU A 47 4.14 5.14 -2.27
N ARG A 48 3.87 3.95 -1.75
CA ARG A 48 2.96 2.99 -2.35
C ARG A 48 1.54 3.56 -2.44
N GLU A 49 1.06 4.22 -1.39
CA GLU A 49 -0.25 4.87 -1.36
C GLU A 49 -0.35 5.99 -2.40
N LYS A 50 0.69 6.79 -2.56
CA LYS A 50 0.76 7.82 -3.60
C LYS A 50 0.67 7.22 -5.00
N MET A 51 1.36 6.14 -5.25
CA MET A 51 1.32 5.44 -6.54
C MET A 51 -0.07 4.92 -6.86
N PHE A 52 -0.74 4.31 -5.90
CA PHE A 52 -2.11 3.82 -6.08
C PHE A 52 -3.08 4.96 -6.36
N ARG A 53 -3.00 6.03 -5.61
CA ARG A 53 -3.85 7.22 -5.83
C ARG A 53 -3.66 7.80 -7.22
N HIS A 54 -2.43 7.89 -7.67
CA HIS A 54 -2.11 8.40 -9.01
C HIS A 54 -2.68 7.51 -10.11
N ARG A 55 -2.52 6.19 -9.99
CA ARG A 55 -3.06 5.22 -10.94
C ARG A 55 -4.59 5.31 -11.02
N ASP A 56 -5.24 5.39 -9.88
CA ASP A 56 -6.69 5.47 -9.81
C ASP A 56 -7.21 6.78 -10.41
N ALA A 57 -6.49 7.88 -10.21
CA ALA A 57 -6.84 9.17 -10.81
C ALA A 57 -6.75 9.11 -12.34
N ILE A 58 -5.71 8.49 -12.89
CA ILE A 58 -5.53 8.33 -14.33
C ILE A 58 -6.65 7.43 -14.89
N TYR A 59 -6.92 6.32 -14.24
CA TYR A 59 -7.96 5.39 -14.66
C TYR A 59 -9.34 6.06 -14.68
N ALA A 60 -9.68 6.78 -13.63
CA ALA A 60 -10.96 7.49 -13.53
C ALA A 60 -11.09 8.55 -14.61
N ALA A 61 -10.02 9.29 -14.89
CA ALA A 61 -10.00 10.30 -15.95
C ALA A 61 -10.26 9.68 -17.33
N GLU A 62 -9.63 8.54 -17.62
CA GLU A 62 -9.81 7.81 -18.88
C GLU A 62 -11.25 7.30 -19.01
N MET A 63 -11.80 6.71 -17.96
CA MET A 63 -13.17 6.19 -17.97
C MET A 63 -14.20 7.31 -18.14
N SER A 64 -14.01 8.44 -17.46
CA SER A 64 -14.89 9.60 -17.59
C SER A 64 -14.86 10.16 -19.00
N ARG A 65 -13.69 10.24 -19.62
CA ARG A 65 -13.52 10.71 -20.99
C ARG A 65 -14.25 9.79 -21.97
N LEU A 66 -14.11 8.48 -21.81
CA LEU A 66 -14.75 7.49 -22.67
C LEU A 66 -16.29 7.52 -22.54
N ASN A 67 -16.79 7.83 -21.36
CA ASN A 67 -18.23 7.89 -21.08
C ASN A 67 -18.84 9.29 -21.33
N GLY A 68 -18.01 10.26 -21.72
CA GLY A 68 -18.45 11.64 -21.93
C GLY A 68 -18.75 12.41 -20.66
N GLU A 69 -18.32 11.92 -19.52
CA GLU A 69 -18.49 12.57 -18.22
C GLU A 69 -17.28 13.47 -17.91
N PRO A 70 -17.48 14.54 -17.11
CA PRO A 70 -16.35 15.34 -16.64
C PRO A 70 -15.41 14.49 -15.81
N ALA A 71 -14.10 14.62 -16.06
CA ALA A 71 -13.09 13.89 -15.29
C ALA A 71 -13.08 14.37 -13.84
N LEU A 72 -12.95 13.43 -12.91
CA LEU A 72 -12.75 13.74 -11.51
C LEU A 72 -11.33 14.27 -11.29
N THR A 73 -11.18 15.24 -10.40
CA THR A 73 -9.86 15.65 -9.96
C THR A 73 -9.28 14.55 -9.07
N PRO A 74 -7.93 14.47 -8.95
CA PRO A 74 -7.31 13.52 -8.04
C PRO A 74 -7.82 13.65 -6.60
N GLU A 75 -8.09 14.86 -6.16
CA GLU A 75 -8.63 15.13 -4.82
C GLU A 75 -10.04 14.56 -4.64
N GLN A 76 -10.91 14.75 -5.62
CA GLN A 76 -12.26 14.20 -5.60
C GLN A 76 -12.25 12.68 -5.58
N LEU A 77 -11.37 12.09 -6.37
CA LEU A 77 -11.21 10.63 -6.40
C LEU A 77 -10.72 10.12 -5.06
N HIS A 78 -9.74 10.80 -4.47
CA HIS A 78 -9.20 10.44 -3.17
C HIS A 78 -10.28 10.48 -2.09
N GLU A 79 -11.11 11.51 -2.08
CA GLU A 79 -12.22 11.62 -1.13
C GLU A 79 -13.20 10.46 -1.27
N ARG A 80 -13.53 10.08 -2.51
CA ARG A 80 -14.40 8.94 -2.75
C ARG A 80 -13.80 7.62 -2.28
N MET A 81 -12.50 7.44 -2.49
CA MET A 81 -11.79 6.24 -2.05
C MET A 81 -11.73 6.16 -0.54
N GLU A 82 -11.45 7.27 0.14
CA GLU A 82 -11.46 7.32 1.60
C GLU A 82 -12.83 6.98 2.18
N ALA A 83 -13.89 7.51 1.57
CA ALA A 83 -15.24 7.19 1.98
C ALA A 83 -15.55 5.69 1.85
N LEU A 84 -15.06 5.05 0.78
CA LEU A 84 -15.20 3.61 0.60
C LEU A 84 -14.43 2.81 1.66
N PHE A 85 -13.20 3.24 1.97
CA PHE A 85 -12.39 2.59 3.01
C PHE A 85 -13.04 2.75 4.39
N ASP A 86 -13.54 3.93 4.72
CA ASP A 86 -14.23 4.17 5.98
C ASP A 86 -15.47 3.29 6.11
N ALA A 87 -16.22 3.12 5.04
CA ALA A 87 -17.39 2.24 5.00
C ALA A 87 -17.00 0.77 5.20
N TYR A 88 -15.81 0.39 4.72
CA TYR A 88 -15.30 -0.97 4.83
C TYR A 88 -14.78 -1.29 6.23
N GLU A 89 -14.15 -0.31 6.88
CA GLU A 89 -13.58 -0.45 8.22
C GLU A 89 -14.60 -0.15 9.33
N GLY A 90 -15.66 0.51 8.96
CA GLY A 90 -16.74 0.84 9.88
C GLY A 90 -17.56 -0.38 10.25
#